data_10e9ca32f3370d6717d015f571a11eca
#
_entry.id   10e9ca32f3370d6717d015f571a11eca
#
_cell.length_a   1.000
_cell.length_b   1.000
_cell.length_c   1.000
_cell.angle_alpha   90.00
_cell.angle_beta   90.00
_cell.angle_gamma   90.00
#
_symmetry.space_group_name_H-M   'P 1'
#
loop_
_entity.id
_entity.type
_entity.pdbx_description
1 polymer ?
#
loop_
_entity_poly.entity_id
_entity_poly.type
_entity_poly.pdbx_seq_one_letter_code
_entity_poly.pdbx_strand_id
1 'polypeptide(L)'
;VSSEFAESVENEELVEILTGLPGINSQADAYKTIYSGGLKIYTTLDPDAQSLAEGVLNEESLYPRSVRVDMECMKQLLNNGDYTGYPEEALDAGGVPQPQAAVVMADPVTGEVLALVGGREYGEGNQDLRYLRPRQPGSAMKPIAVYVPAVEEGLITPGSIIDDSPVAWGDWTPENFGGDFLGLVTVREALVRSLNVPAVKLFAHLTPEVGLEYAQKMGITTIHPDDYNLAASLGGLTWGTTAFG
;
A
#
# COMPACT_ATOMS: atom_id res chain seq x y z
N VAL A 1 23.35 6.38 7.14
CA VAL A 1 22.13 6.56 6.35
C VAL A 1 21.88 5.22 5.70
N SER A 2 20.68 4.64 5.82
CA SER A 2 20.39 3.39 5.15
C SER A 2 20.44 3.58 3.65
N SER A 3 20.93 2.58 2.93
CA SER A 3 21.00 2.60 1.47
C SER A 3 19.62 2.77 0.83
N GLU A 4 18.57 2.19 1.43
CA GLU A 4 17.20 2.25 0.95
C GLU A 4 16.64 3.67 0.92
N PHE A 5 16.81 4.42 2.00
CA PHE A 5 16.31 5.79 2.06
C PHE A 5 17.09 6.70 1.10
N ALA A 6 18.41 6.50 0.99
CA ALA A 6 19.24 7.24 0.04
C ALA A 6 18.81 6.94 -1.41
N GLU A 7 18.59 5.67 -1.75
CA GLU A 7 18.12 5.27 -3.07
C GLU A 7 16.73 5.84 -3.40
N SER A 8 15.81 5.94 -2.43
CA SER A 8 14.50 6.57 -2.66
C SER A 8 14.60 8.05 -2.96
N VAL A 9 15.56 8.75 -2.36
CA VAL A 9 15.82 10.19 -2.60
C VAL A 9 16.59 10.43 -3.90
N GLU A 10 17.43 9.50 -4.33
CA GLU A 10 18.22 9.60 -5.57
C GLU A 10 17.39 9.30 -6.84
N ASN A 11 16.14 8.86 -6.70
CA ASN A 11 15.26 8.50 -7.81
C ASN A 11 14.67 9.73 -8.56
N GLU A 12 13.78 9.45 -9.49
CA GLU A 12 13.24 10.38 -10.49
C GLU A 12 12.83 11.75 -9.93
N GLU A 13 12.32 11.81 -8.69
CA GLU A 13 11.82 13.04 -8.08
C GLU A 13 12.93 14.08 -7.85
N LEU A 14 14.11 13.68 -7.31
CA LEU A 14 15.23 14.60 -7.14
C LEU A 14 15.80 15.06 -8.48
N VAL A 15 15.85 14.16 -9.45
CA VAL A 15 16.27 14.49 -10.83
C VAL A 15 15.31 15.50 -11.45
N GLU A 16 14.00 15.31 -11.27
CA GLU A 16 12.97 16.24 -11.76
C GLU A 16 13.09 17.63 -11.10
N ILE A 17 13.21 17.66 -9.77
CA ILE A 17 13.43 18.91 -9.03
C ILE A 17 14.68 19.65 -9.52
N LEU A 18 15.79 18.94 -9.70
CA LEU A 18 17.05 19.52 -10.15
C LEU A 18 16.97 20.03 -11.58
N THR A 19 16.31 19.33 -12.50
CA THR A 19 16.13 19.77 -13.88
C THR A 19 15.28 21.03 -14.01
N GLY A 20 14.49 21.37 -12.99
CA GLY A 20 13.78 22.65 -12.88
C GLY A 20 14.64 23.83 -12.43
N LEU A 21 15.90 23.61 -12.01
CA LEU A 21 16.78 24.65 -11.51
C LEU A 21 17.60 25.32 -12.63
N PRO A 22 17.89 26.64 -12.52
CA PRO A 22 18.73 27.34 -13.48
C PRO A 22 20.15 26.72 -13.56
N GLY A 23 20.59 26.38 -14.76
CA GLY A 23 21.92 25.84 -15.01
C GLY A 23 21.99 24.30 -15.09
N ILE A 24 20.89 23.61 -14.84
CA ILE A 24 20.74 22.16 -15.06
C ILE A 24 19.81 21.97 -16.26
N ASN A 25 20.37 21.55 -17.38
CA ASN A 25 19.63 21.54 -18.66
C ASN A 25 19.24 20.13 -19.13
N SER A 26 19.65 19.10 -18.39
CA SER A 26 19.37 17.70 -18.74
C SER A 26 19.37 16.81 -17.49
N GLN A 27 18.77 15.63 -17.61
CA GLN A 27 18.87 14.59 -16.57
C GLN A 27 20.33 14.20 -16.29
N ALA A 28 21.18 14.17 -17.33
CA ALA A 28 22.61 13.89 -17.14
C ALA A 28 23.33 14.97 -16.28
N ASP A 29 22.95 16.25 -16.45
CA ASP A 29 23.47 17.33 -15.60
C ASP A 29 22.94 17.20 -14.16
N ALA A 30 21.67 16.79 -13.99
CA ALA A 30 21.09 16.53 -12.67
C ALA A 30 21.85 15.40 -11.96
N TYR A 31 22.04 14.24 -12.59
CA TYR A 31 22.82 13.15 -12.03
C TYR A 31 24.26 13.57 -11.71
N LYS A 32 24.94 14.31 -12.61
CA LYS A 32 26.26 14.83 -12.33
C LYS A 32 26.27 15.74 -11.10
N THR A 33 25.21 16.54 -10.90
CA THR A 33 25.07 17.43 -9.75
C THR A 33 24.84 16.63 -8.48
N ILE A 34 24.04 15.56 -8.51
CA ILE A 34 23.82 14.65 -7.38
C ILE A 34 25.14 14.03 -6.92
N TYR A 35 25.88 13.41 -7.85
CA TYR A 35 27.07 12.63 -7.49
C TYR A 35 28.36 13.44 -7.36
N SER A 36 28.46 14.62 -7.98
CA SER A 36 29.70 15.39 -8.03
C SER A 36 29.54 16.87 -7.71
N GLY A 37 28.31 17.36 -7.52
CA GLY A 37 28.01 18.78 -7.31
C GLY A 37 28.21 19.25 -5.86
N GLY A 38 28.51 18.36 -4.93
CA GLY A 38 28.66 18.70 -3.52
C GLY A 38 27.36 19.10 -2.83
N LEU A 39 26.23 18.59 -3.30
CA LEU A 39 24.92 18.84 -2.69
C LEU A 39 24.87 18.35 -1.24
N LYS A 40 24.14 19.10 -0.43
CA LYS A 40 23.71 18.68 0.90
C LYS A 40 22.22 18.46 0.84
N ILE A 41 21.80 17.21 0.97
CA ILE A 41 20.40 16.81 0.94
C ILE A 41 19.94 16.60 2.38
N TYR A 42 18.97 17.37 2.80
CA TYR A 42 18.34 17.26 4.12
C TYR A 42 17.01 16.51 3.93
N THR A 43 16.84 15.42 4.65
CA THR A 43 15.67 14.57 4.58
C THR A 43 14.94 14.56 5.92
N THR A 44 13.73 14.01 5.94
CA THR A 44 12.93 13.80 7.15
C THR A 44 13.26 12.49 7.88
N LEU A 45 14.26 11.73 7.38
CA LEU A 45 14.70 10.46 7.96
C LEU A 45 15.02 10.60 9.45
N ASP A 46 14.36 9.79 10.28
CA ASP A 46 14.75 9.51 11.66
C ASP A 46 15.59 8.22 11.69
N PRO A 47 16.90 8.31 11.99
CA PRO A 47 17.78 7.15 11.97
C PRO A 47 17.40 6.07 12.99
N ASP A 48 16.82 6.45 14.13
CA ASP A 48 16.40 5.51 15.17
C ASP A 48 15.13 4.77 14.73
N ALA A 49 14.16 5.48 14.14
CA ALA A 49 12.95 4.90 13.57
C ALA A 49 13.28 3.97 12.40
N GLN A 50 14.21 4.36 11.52
CA GLN A 50 14.69 3.54 10.42
C GLN A 50 15.33 2.23 10.90
N SER A 51 16.27 2.33 11.84
CA SER A 51 16.96 1.17 12.41
C SER A 51 15.98 0.21 13.11
N LEU A 52 15.00 0.76 13.83
CA LEU A 52 13.95 -0.04 14.46
C LEU A 52 13.09 -0.77 13.42
N ALA A 53 12.66 -0.08 12.39
CA ALA A 53 11.83 -0.66 11.32
C ALA A 53 12.56 -1.79 10.58
N GLU A 54 13.84 -1.57 10.23
CA GLU A 54 14.70 -2.58 9.62
C GLU A 54 14.89 -3.80 10.55
N GLY A 55 15.15 -3.57 11.83
CA GLY A 55 15.31 -4.63 12.82
C GLY A 55 14.07 -5.49 12.98
N VAL A 56 12.90 -4.86 13.09
CA VAL A 56 11.61 -5.57 13.20
C VAL A 56 11.29 -6.32 11.92
N LEU A 57 11.53 -5.72 10.75
CA LEU A 57 11.23 -6.36 9.47
C LEU A 57 12.09 -7.61 9.22
N ASN A 58 13.33 -7.61 9.72
CA ASN A 58 14.26 -8.73 9.57
C ASN A 58 14.16 -9.76 10.70
N GLU A 59 13.30 -9.56 11.70
CA GLU A 59 13.10 -10.52 12.79
C GLU A 59 12.32 -11.74 12.30
N GLU A 60 13.02 -12.83 12.05
CA GLU A 60 12.48 -14.09 11.48
C GLU A 60 11.32 -14.67 12.30
N SER A 61 11.35 -14.51 13.63
CA SER A 61 10.36 -15.07 14.54
C SER A 61 8.96 -14.44 14.41
N LEU A 62 8.86 -13.26 13.79
CA LEU A 62 7.59 -12.55 13.56
C LEU A 62 6.81 -13.08 12.35
N TYR A 63 7.44 -13.90 11.52
CA TYR A 63 6.80 -14.42 10.32
C TYR A 63 6.32 -15.86 10.51
N PRO A 64 5.21 -16.26 9.86
CA PRO A 64 4.91 -17.66 9.69
C PRO A 64 6.07 -18.32 8.95
N ARG A 65 6.15 -19.63 8.92
CA ARG A 65 7.26 -20.36 8.29
C ARG A 65 7.85 -19.58 7.10
N SER A 66 9.07 -19.11 7.27
CA SER A 66 9.80 -18.40 6.22
C SER A 66 10.50 -19.40 5.30
N VAL A 67 10.49 -19.11 4.01
CA VAL A 67 11.23 -19.87 2.98
C VAL A 67 12.05 -18.89 2.15
N ARG A 68 13.17 -19.37 1.58
CA ARG A 68 13.96 -18.55 0.65
C ARG A 68 13.62 -18.89 -0.78
N VAL A 69 13.45 -17.88 -1.61
CA VAL A 69 13.08 -18.03 -3.03
C VAL A 69 13.98 -17.10 -3.84
N ASP A 70 14.55 -17.62 -4.93
CA ASP A 70 15.33 -16.77 -5.82
C ASP A 70 14.43 -15.78 -6.59
N MET A 71 15.04 -14.67 -7.05
CA MET A 71 14.28 -13.59 -7.71
C MET A 71 13.69 -14.00 -9.07
N GLU A 72 14.31 -14.94 -9.78
CA GLU A 72 13.80 -15.42 -11.06
C GLU A 72 12.57 -16.31 -10.85
N CYS A 73 12.62 -17.20 -9.86
CA CYS A 73 11.47 -18.00 -9.42
C CYS A 73 10.32 -17.10 -8.97
N MET A 74 10.60 -16.02 -8.21
CA MET A 74 9.60 -15.03 -7.80
C MET A 74 8.91 -14.37 -9.00
N LYS A 75 9.66 -13.96 -10.03
CA LYS A 75 9.08 -13.36 -11.24
C LYS A 75 8.19 -14.34 -11.99
N GLN A 76 8.57 -15.61 -12.06
CA GLN A 76 7.76 -16.66 -12.71
C GLN A 76 6.45 -16.89 -11.96
N LEU A 77 6.49 -16.97 -10.63
CA LEU A 77 5.30 -17.12 -9.77
C LEU A 77 4.35 -15.93 -9.92
N LEU A 78 4.89 -14.71 -9.90
CA LEU A 78 4.09 -13.48 -10.08
C LEU A 78 3.44 -13.40 -11.46
N ASN A 79 4.14 -13.84 -12.52
CA ASN A 79 3.61 -13.80 -13.88
C ASN A 79 2.54 -14.87 -14.14
N ASN A 80 2.63 -16.03 -13.47
CA ASN A 80 1.71 -17.14 -13.69
C ASN A 80 0.45 -17.08 -12.83
N GLY A 81 0.39 -16.16 -11.84
CA GLY A 81 -0.75 -16.04 -10.92
C GLY A 81 -0.97 -17.26 -10.02
N ASP A 82 -0.03 -18.19 -10.00
CA ASP A 82 -0.09 -19.42 -9.18
C ASP A 82 0.72 -19.22 -7.91
N TYR A 83 0.01 -19.10 -6.79
CA TYR A 83 0.61 -18.90 -5.46
C TYR A 83 0.52 -20.18 -4.60
N THR A 84 0.14 -21.32 -5.17
CA THR A 84 -0.23 -22.51 -4.39
C THR A 84 0.96 -23.33 -3.87
N GLY A 85 2.18 -22.96 -4.19
CA GLY A 85 3.39 -23.57 -3.64
C GLY A 85 4.66 -23.00 -4.22
N TYR A 86 5.71 -22.92 -3.41
CA TYR A 86 7.04 -22.62 -3.90
C TYR A 86 7.63 -23.90 -4.53
N PRO A 87 8.30 -23.83 -5.69
CA PRO A 87 9.05 -24.96 -6.22
C PRO A 87 10.07 -25.46 -5.19
N GLU A 88 10.21 -26.78 -5.08
CA GLU A 88 11.10 -27.38 -4.08
C GLU A 88 12.56 -26.90 -4.25
N GLU A 89 12.98 -26.68 -5.50
CA GLU A 89 14.29 -26.15 -5.85
C GLU A 89 14.51 -24.70 -5.37
N ALA A 90 13.45 -23.92 -5.22
CA ALA A 90 13.55 -22.52 -4.73
C ALA A 90 13.75 -22.44 -3.22
N LEU A 91 13.42 -23.49 -2.46
CA LEU A 91 13.56 -23.51 -1.01
C LEU A 91 15.02 -23.54 -0.55
N ASP A 92 15.91 -24.08 -1.37
CA ASP A 92 17.34 -24.24 -1.08
C ASP A 92 18.23 -23.21 -1.83
N ALA A 93 17.64 -22.33 -2.61
CA ALA A 93 18.38 -21.43 -3.50
C ALA A 93 19.18 -20.31 -2.77
N GLY A 94 19.08 -20.20 -1.44
CA GLY A 94 19.75 -19.15 -0.68
C GLY A 94 19.29 -17.71 -1.01
N GLY A 95 18.13 -17.57 -1.69
CA GLY A 95 17.58 -16.33 -2.18
C GLY A 95 16.91 -15.47 -1.10
N VAL A 96 15.97 -14.66 -1.54
CA VAL A 96 15.24 -13.68 -0.71
C VAL A 96 14.24 -14.36 0.23
N PRO A 97 14.19 -14.03 1.53
CA PRO A 97 13.25 -14.65 2.46
C PRO A 97 11.80 -14.31 2.10
N GLN A 98 10.89 -15.30 2.28
CA GLN A 98 9.46 -15.13 2.10
C GLN A 98 8.70 -15.56 3.36
N PRO A 99 7.59 -14.93 3.73
CA PRO A 99 6.98 -13.78 3.04
C PRO A 99 7.84 -12.53 3.13
N GLN A 100 7.68 -11.64 2.18
CA GLN A 100 8.27 -10.30 2.20
C GLN A 100 7.32 -9.28 2.84
N ALA A 101 7.89 -8.20 3.33
CA ALA A 101 7.16 -7.08 3.89
C ALA A 101 7.87 -5.76 3.56
N ALA A 102 7.15 -4.66 3.67
CA ALA A 102 7.69 -3.31 3.56
C ALA A 102 7.06 -2.42 4.64
N VAL A 103 7.77 -1.37 5.03
CA VAL A 103 7.29 -0.40 6.02
C VAL A 103 7.46 1.00 5.48
N VAL A 104 6.42 1.82 5.64
CA VAL A 104 6.47 3.28 5.55
C VAL A 104 6.01 3.83 6.89
N MET A 105 6.84 4.63 7.52
CA MET A 105 6.51 5.31 8.77
C MET A 105 6.44 6.81 8.53
N ALA A 106 5.30 7.43 8.82
CA ALA A 106 5.08 8.85 8.66
C ALA A 106 4.60 9.49 9.96
N ASP A 107 4.98 10.74 10.17
CA ASP A 107 4.42 11.57 11.24
C ASP A 107 2.97 11.94 10.89
N PRO A 108 1.99 11.61 11.74
CA PRO A 108 0.57 11.86 11.42
C PRO A 108 0.18 13.34 11.47
N VAL A 109 1.03 14.22 12.00
CA VAL A 109 0.76 15.66 12.13
C VAL A 109 1.38 16.43 10.96
N THR A 110 2.63 16.10 10.60
CA THR A 110 3.37 16.82 9.56
C THR A 110 3.28 16.14 8.20
N GLY A 111 3.01 14.83 8.16
CA GLY A 111 3.07 14.00 6.96
C GLY A 111 4.51 13.62 6.55
N GLU A 112 5.51 14.02 7.31
CA GLU A 112 6.91 13.71 7.04
C GLU A 112 7.16 12.21 7.14
N VAL A 113 7.85 11.64 6.14
CA VAL A 113 8.25 10.24 6.16
C VAL A 113 9.51 10.08 7.00
N LEU A 114 9.40 9.32 8.08
CA LEU A 114 10.46 9.12 9.08
C LEU A 114 11.29 7.88 8.80
N ALA A 115 10.69 6.83 8.23
CA ALA A 115 11.39 5.61 7.86
C ALA A 115 10.75 4.94 6.63
N LEU A 116 11.60 4.32 5.81
CA LEU A 116 11.23 3.55 4.62
C LEU A 116 12.02 2.25 4.58
N VAL A 117 11.33 1.11 4.56
CA VAL A 117 11.95 -0.20 4.39
C VAL A 117 11.26 -0.94 3.25
N GLY A 118 11.99 -1.19 2.17
CA GLY A 118 11.45 -1.77 0.92
C GLY A 118 11.30 -3.28 0.96
N GLY A 119 12.00 -3.97 1.86
CA GLY A 119 11.95 -5.42 1.93
C GLY A 119 12.76 -5.99 3.08
N ARG A 120 12.53 -7.27 3.36
CA ARG A 120 13.39 -8.04 4.27
C ARG A 120 14.72 -8.32 3.59
N GLU A 121 15.81 -8.22 4.34
CA GLU A 121 17.18 -8.40 3.84
C GLU A 121 17.44 -7.57 2.57
N TYR A 122 17.09 -6.28 2.63
CA TYR A 122 17.38 -5.37 1.53
C TYR A 122 18.90 -5.24 1.33
N GLY A 123 19.35 -5.30 0.08
CA GLY A 123 20.77 -5.21 -0.26
C GLY A 123 21.11 -5.86 -1.60
N GLU A 124 22.35 -6.29 -1.75
CA GLU A 124 22.81 -6.96 -2.98
C GLU A 124 21.97 -8.21 -3.27
N GLY A 125 21.29 -8.22 -4.42
CA GLY A 125 20.37 -9.29 -4.84
C GLY A 125 18.89 -9.13 -4.39
N ASN A 126 18.59 -8.17 -3.53
CA ASN A 126 17.21 -7.84 -3.13
C ASN A 126 17.04 -6.32 -3.00
N GLN A 127 16.94 -5.63 -4.11
CA GLN A 127 16.75 -4.16 -4.19
C GLN A 127 15.30 -3.80 -4.57
N ASP A 128 14.34 -4.64 -4.20
CA ASP A 128 12.94 -4.42 -4.54
C ASP A 128 12.26 -3.50 -3.51
N LEU A 129 12.04 -2.25 -3.89
CA LEU A 129 11.35 -1.25 -3.09
C LEU A 129 9.83 -1.50 -3.13
N ARG A 130 9.36 -2.44 -2.33
CA ARG A 130 7.97 -2.94 -2.36
C ARG A 130 6.94 -1.90 -1.97
N TYR A 131 7.31 -0.87 -1.23
CA TYR A 131 6.44 0.25 -0.92
C TYR A 131 6.07 1.09 -2.16
N LEU A 132 6.85 1.01 -3.25
CA LEU A 132 6.54 1.64 -4.54
C LEU A 132 5.69 0.76 -5.45
N ARG A 133 5.52 -0.53 -5.11
CA ARG A 133 4.76 -1.45 -5.94
C ARG A 133 3.28 -1.41 -5.60
N PRO A 134 2.40 -1.20 -6.58
CA PRO A 134 0.97 -1.28 -6.34
C PRO A 134 0.55 -2.65 -5.83
N ARG A 135 -0.30 -2.65 -4.80
CA ARG A 135 -0.90 -3.84 -4.20
C ARG A 135 -2.36 -3.60 -3.92
N GLN A 136 -3.14 -4.67 -3.89
CA GLN A 136 -4.53 -4.60 -3.45
C GLN A 136 -4.59 -4.14 -1.99
N PRO A 137 -5.17 -2.97 -1.66
CA PRO A 137 -5.22 -2.47 -0.29
C PRO A 137 -6.18 -3.28 0.60
N GLY A 138 -7.08 -4.05 -0.02
CA GLY A 138 -8.09 -4.79 0.71
C GLY A 138 -8.93 -3.90 1.61
N SER A 139 -9.27 -4.38 2.80
CA SER A 139 -10.10 -3.65 3.76
C SER A 139 -9.52 -2.33 4.27
N ALA A 140 -8.24 -2.03 4.01
CA ALA A 140 -7.67 -0.72 4.31
C ALA A 140 -8.30 0.40 3.45
N MET A 141 -8.94 0.04 2.33
CA MET A 141 -9.70 0.98 1.50
C MET A 141 -11.00 1.47 2.15
N LYS A 142 -11.61 0.67 3.03
CA LYS A 142 -12.91 1.00 3.65
C LYS A 142 -12.95 2.36 4.35
N PRO A 143 -12.01 2.69 5.28
CA PRO A 143 -12.00 4.03 5.87
C PRO A 143 -11.84 5.13 4.82
N ILE A 144 -10.99 4.93 3.81
CA ILE A 144 -10.61 5.96 2.82
C ILE A 144 -11.75 6.24 1.84
N ALA A 145 -12.26 5.21 1.16
CA ALA A 145 -13.23 5.38 0.08
C ALA A 145 -14.69 5.26 0.51
N VAL A 146 -14.97 4.73 1.72
CA VAL A 146 -16.34 4.47 2.17
C VAL A 146 -16.72 5.31 3.38
N TYR A 147 -16.06 5.11 4.52
CA TYR A 147 -16.53 5.68 5.78
C TYR A 147 -16.21 7.18 5.91
N VAL A 148 -15.02 7.63 5.54
CA VAL A 148 -14.66 9.05 5.57
C VAL A 148 -15.55 9.86 4.62
N PRO A 149 -15.70 9.49 3.33
CA PRO A 149 -16.62 10.18 2.44
C PRO A 149 -18.05 10.22 2.96
N ALA A 150 -18.57 9.10 3.46
CA ALA A 150 -19.95 9.03 3.93
C ALA A 150 -20.20 9.90 5.18
N VAL A 151 -19.22 10.08 6.05
CA VAL A 151 -19.30 11.02 7.18
C VAL A 151 -19.22 12.47 6.69
N GLU A 152 -18.30 12.77 5.78
CA GLU A 152 -18.08 14.13 5.25
C GLU A 152 -19.31 14.62 4.45
N GLU A 153 -19.93 13.74 3.66
CA GLU A 153 -21.17 14.02 2.94
C GLU A 153 -22.42 14.05 3.86
N GLY A 154 -22.24 13.81 5.15
CA GLY A 154 -23.33 13.85 6.13
C GLY A 154 -24.33 12.68 6.02
N LEU A 155 -23.98 11.62 5.31
CA LEU A 155 -24.85 10.44 5.15
C LEU A 155 -24.96 9.62 6.43
N ILE A 156 -23.88 9.55 7.21
CA ILE A 156 -23.78 8.76 8.44
C ILE A 156 -23.05 9.51 9.54
N THR A 157 -23.21 8.99 10.75
CA THR A 157 -22.36 9.28 11.91
C THR A 157 -21.82 7.96 12.45
N PRO A 158 -20.82 7.95 13.32
CA PRO A 158 -20.34 6.72 13.96
C PRO A 158 -21.42 5.93 14.73
N GLY A 159 -22.49 6.62 15.17
CA GLY A 159 -23.62 6.02 15.86
C GLY A 159 -24.79 5.61 14.96
N SER A 160 -24.74 5.93 13.67
CA SER A 160 -25.78 5.51 12.72
C SER A 160 -25.85 3.99 12.62
N ILE A 161 -27.07 3.47 12.43
CA ILE A 161 -27.31 2.04 12.27
C ILE A 161 -27.25 1.67 10.80
N ILE A 162 -26.54 0.60 10.49
CA ILE A 162 -26.47 0.01 9.16
C ILE A 162 -26.81 -1.48 9.24
N ASP A 163 -27.43 -2.01 8.20
CA ASP A 163 -27.87 -3.40 8.14
C ASP A 163 -26.78 -4.29 7.53
N ASP A 164 -26.25 -5.23 8.33
CA ASP A 164 -25.32 -6.28 7.93
C ASP A 164 -26.08 -7.58 7.64
N SER A 165 -27.07 -7.55 6.74
CA SER A 165 -27.73 -8.73 6.22
C SER A 165 -27.31 -9.01 4.78
N PRO A 166 -27.41 -10.26 4.30
CA PRO A 166 -27.06 -10.64 2.92
C PRO A 166 -27.73 -9.72 1.89
N VAL A 167 -26.99 -9.40 0.84
CA VAL A 167 -27.44 -8.57 -0.26
C VAL A 167 -26.77 -9.03 -1.56
N ALA A 168 -27.47 -8.89 -2.68
CA ALA A 168 -26.93 -9.20 -4.00
C ALA A 168 -27.04 -7.97 -4.92
N TRP A 169 -26.02 -7.75 -5.75
CA TRP A 169 -25.98 -6.82 -6.86
C TRP A 169 -25.72 -7.59 -8.15
N GLY A 170 -26.79 -7.90 -8.89
CA GLY A 170 -26.70 -8.83 -10.02
C GLY A 170 -26.25 -10.21 -9.56
N ASP A 171 -25.19 -10.72 -10.15
CA ASP A 171 -24.60 -12.03 -9.81
C ASP A 171 -23.56 -11.96 -8.66
N TRP A 172 -23.32 -10.78 -8.12
CA TRP A 172 -22.35 -10.59 -7.04
C TRP A 172 -23.02 -10.48 -5.67
N THR A 173 -22.64 -11.36 -4.76
CA THR A 173 -23.11 -11.40 -3.37
C THR A 173 -21.91 -11.29 -2.44
N PRO A 174 -21.60 -10.09 -1.90
CA PRO A 174 -20.52 -9.93 -0.95
C PRO A 174 -20.82 -10.63 0.37
N GLU A 175 -19.79 -11.26 0.94
CA GLU A 175 -19.86 -11.93 2.24
C GLU A 175 -18.88 -11.29 3.23
N ASN A 176 -19.18 -11.37 4.51
CA ASN A 176 -18.24 -11.03 5.56
C ASN A 176 -17.15 -12.10 5.69
N PHE A 177 -15.98 -11.73 6.21
CA PHE A 177 -14.97 -12.71 6.56
C PHE A 177 -15.53 -13.66 7.64
N GLY A 178 -15.52 -14.96 7.35
CA GLY A 178 -16.13 -15.98 8.20
C GLY A 178 -17.58 -16.33 7.86
N GLY A 179 -18.24 -15.58 6.98
CA GLY A 179 -19.58 -15.91 6.45
C GLY A 179 -20.76 -15.51 7.34
N ASP A 180 -20.50 -15.00 8.56
CA ASP A 180 -21.56 -14.60 9.49
C ASP A 180 -22.07 -13.18 9.22
N PHE A 181 -23.37 -12.97 9.50
CA PHE A 181 -24.03 -11.67 9.41
C PHE A 181 -24.58 -11.27 10.77
N LEU A 182 -24.42 -10.00 11.14
CA LEU A 182 -24.78 -9.49 12.48
C LEU A 182 -26.12 -8.75 12.51
N GLY A 183 -26.76 -8.53 11.35
CA GLY A 183 -27.99 -7.75 11.25
C GLY A 183 -27.73 -6.25 11.50
N LEU A 184 -28.52 -5.61 12.35
CA LEU A 184 -28.37 -4.18 12.62
C LEU A 184 -27.18 -3.90 13.52
N VAL A 185 -26.19 -3.17 13.00
CA VAL A 185 -24.98 -2.76 13.74
C VAL A 185 -24.77 -1.26 13.64
N THR A 186 -23.97 -0.69 14.56
CA THR A 186 -23.52 0.69 14.39
C THR A 186 -22.46 0.79 13.30
N VAL A 187 -22.34 1.94 12.66
CA VAL A 187 -21.25 2.23 11.69
C VAL A 187 -19.88 2.02 12.34
N ARG A 188 -19.72 2.43 13.62
CA ARG A 188 -18.48 2.19 14.38
C ARG A 188 -18.17 0.69 14.49
N GLU A 189 -19.16 -0.12 14.85
CA GLU A 189 -18.98 -1.56 14.97
C GLU A 189 -18.68 -2.21 13.62
N ALA A 190 -19.37 -1.79 12.55
CA ALA A 190 -19.11 -2.26 11.20
C ALA A 190 -17.66 -2.01 10.76
N LEU A 191 -17.12 -0.82 11.06
CA LEU A 191 -15.73 -0.47 10.75
C LEU A 191 -14.74 -1.26 11.63
N VAL A 192 -14.97 -1.33 12.94
CA VAL A 192 -14.09 -2.03 13.91
C VAL A 192 -13.96 -3.53 13.55
N ARG A 193 -15.08 -4.15 13.15
CA ARG A 193 -15.12 -5.57 12.72
C ARG A 193 -14.76 -5.75 11.26
N SER A 194 -14.51 -4.66 10.54
CA SER A 194 -14.21 -4.69 9.10
C SER A 194 -15.26 -5.46 8.29
N LEU A 195 -16.55 -5.29 8.61
CA LEU A 195 -17.64 -5.96 7.90
C LEU A 195 -17.66 -5.52 6.43
N ASN A 196 -17.84 -6.47 5.53
CA ASN A 196 -17.86 -6.20 4.10
C ASN A 196 -19.22 -5.68 3.63
N VAL A 197 -20.28 -6.34 4.05
CA VAL A 197 -21.63 -6.02 3.57
C VAL A 197 -22.08 -4.60 3.91
N PRO A 198 -21.89 -4.09 5.15
CA PRO A 198 -22.14 -2.70 5.48
C PRO A 198 -21.33 -1.72 4.64
N ALA A 199 -20.03 -2.02 4.41
CA ALA A 199 -19.16 -1.16 3.61
C ALA A 199 -19.64 -1.08 2.16
N VAL A 200 -20.01 -2.21 1.54
CA VAL A 200 -20.53 -2.23 0.15
C VAL A 200 -21.87 -1.51 0.06
N LYS A 201 -22.80 -1.74 1.00
CA LYS A 201 -24.11 -1.04 1.03
C LYS A 201 -23.92 0.47 1.12
N LEU A 202 -23.01 0.92 2.00
CA LEU A 202 -22.74 2.34 2.18
C LEU A 202 -22.09 2.94 0.94
N PHE A 203 -21.13 2.23 0.35
CA PHE A 203 -20.46 2.66 -0.87
C PHE A 203 -21.40 2.73 -2.08
N ALA A 204 -22.34 1.77 -2.18
CA ALA A 204 -23.38 1.80 -3.20
C ALA A 204 -24.30 3.01 -3.04
N HIS A 205 -24.58 3.43 -1.80
CA HIS A 205 -25.40 4.63 -1.52
C HIS A 205 -24.62 5.92 -1.78
N LEU A 206 -23.34 5.96 -1.43
CA LEU A 206 -22.42 7.07 -1.67
C LEU A 206 -22.13 7.25 -3.16
N THR A 207 -22.11 6.21 -3.92
CA THR A 207 -21.62 5.95 -5.27
C THR A 207 -20.10 5.77 -5.38
N PRO A 208 -19.62 4.89 -6.27
CA PRO A 208 -18.19 4.68 -6.50
C PRO A 208 -17.45 5.97 -6.89
N GLU A 209 -18.08 6.84 -7.67
CA GLU A 209 -17.51 8.11 -8.14
C GLU A 209 -17.11 9.00 -6.96
N VAL A 210 -18.01 9.21 -6.02
CA VAL A 210 -17.75 10.04 -4.84
C VAL A 210 -16.68 9.39 -3.96
N GLY A 211 -16.80 8.10 -3.65
CA GLY A 211 -15.83 7.42 -2.80
C GLY A 211 -14.42 7.41 -3.36
N LEU A 212 -14.26 7.17 -4.67
CA LEU A 212 -12.96 7.17 -5.33
C LEU A 212 -12.40 8.58 -5.54
N GLU A 213 -13.25 9.60 -5.70
CA GLU A 213 -12.81 11.00 -5.70
C GLU A 213 -12.14 11.38 -4.37
N TYR A 214 -12.72 10.95 -3.23
CA TYR A 214 -12.09 11.14 -1.92
C TYR A 214 -10.76 10.38 -1.81
N ALA A 215 -10.69 9.15 -2.31
CA ALA A 215 -9.44 8.39 -2.34
C ALA A 215 -8.34 9.12 -3.14
N GLN A 216 -8.70 9.69 -4.29
CA GLN A 216 -7.77 10.52 -5.09
C GLN A 216 -7.35 11.80 -4.36
N LYS A 217 -8.27 12.49 -3.68
CA LYS A 217 -7.95 13.67 -2.85
C LYS A 217 -6.99 13.35 -1.70
N MET A 218 -7.02 12.10 -1.21
CA MET A 218 -6.11 11.60 -0.17
C MET A 218 -4.78 11.06 -0.71
N GLY A 219 -4.54 11.15 -2.03
CA GLY A 219 -3.26 10.82 -2.66
C GLY A 219 -3.22 9.48 -3.39
N ILE A 220 -4.31 8.71 -3.47
CA ILE A 220 -4.35 7.48 -4.26
C ILE A 220 -4.44 7.84 -5.75
N THR A 221 -3.31 7.75 -6.45
CA THR A 221 -3.18 8.17 -7.86
C THR A 221 -3.37 7.03 -8.86
N THR A 222 -3.46 5.79 -8.39
CA THR A 222 -3.50 4.57 -9.21
C THR A 222 -4.92 4.10 -9.58
N ILE A 223 -5.94 4.93 -9.35
CA ILE A 223 -7.34 4.60 -9.69
C ILE A 223 -7.50 4.45 -11.20
N HIS A 224 -7.97 3.27 -11.63
CA HIS A 224 -8.24 2.95 -13.03
C HIS A 224 -9.74 3.17 -13.36
N PRO A 225 -10.11 3.48 -14.62
CA PRO A 225 -11.52 3.59 -15.01
C PRO A 225 -12.39 2.36 -14.66
N ASP A 226 -11.81 1.15 -14.66
CA ASP A 226 -12.52 -0.08 -14.30
C ASP A 226 -12.75 -0.23 -12.79
N ASP A 227 -12.18 0.62 -11.94
CA ASP A 227 -12.34 0.59 -10.49
C ASP A 227 -13.66 1.25 -10.03
N TYR A 228 -14.37 1.95 -10.92
CA TYR A 228 -15.64 2.59 -10.60
C TYR A 228 -16.78 1.55 -10.47
N ASN A 229 -16.60 0.63 -9.54
CA ASN A 229 -17.51 -0.46 -9.22
C ASN A 229 -17.52 -0.75 -7.71
N LEU A 230 -18.49 -1.57 -7.24
CA LEU A 230 -18.66 -1.82 -5.81
C LEU A 230 -17.50 -2.59 -5.15
N ALA A 231 -16.71 -3.34 -5.91
CA ALA A 231 -15.56 -4.08 -5.35
C ALA A 231 -14.46 -3.15 -4.84
N ALA A 232 -14.36 -1.93 -5.36
CA ALA A 232 -13.43 -0.90 -4.89
C ALA A 232 -13.64 -0.56 -3.39
N SER A 233 -14.86 -0.68 -2.86
CA SER A 233 -15.16 -0.50 -1.44
C SER A 233 -14.38 -1.47 -0.52
N LEU A 234 -14.02 -2.62 -1.07
CA LEU A 234 -13.26 -3.68 -0.38
C LEU A 234 -11.79 -3.72 -0.79
N GLY A 235 -11.35 -2.73 -1.57
CA GLY A 235 -9.99 -2.63 -2.08
C GLY A 235 -9.70 -3.51 -3.29
N GLY A 236 -10.74 -3.96 -4.00
CA GLY A 236 -10.62 -4.63 -5.29
C GLY A 236 -10.32 -3.64 -6.40
N LEU A 237 -9.07 -3.17 -6.48
CA LEU A 237 -8.60 -2.21 -7.48
C LEU A 237 -7.80 -2.92 -8.58
N THR A 238 -7.95 -2.46 -9.82
CA THR A 238 -7.32 -3.05 -11.01
C THR A 238 -5.79 -3.12 -10.89
N TRP A 239 -5.18 -2.02 -10.47
CA TRP A 239 -3.74 -1.93 -10.27
C TRP A 239 -3.31 -1.96 -8.79
N GLY A 240 -4.28 -1.81 -7.87
CA GLY A 240 -3.98 -1.62 -6.45
C GLY A 240 -3.47 -0.22 -6.15
N THR A 241 -2.86 -0.04 -4.98
CA THR A 241 -2.22 1.22 -4.57
C THR A 241 -0.80 0.97 -4.08
N THR A 242 0.05 1.99 -4.15
CA THR A 242 1.36 1.99 -3.47
C THR A 242 1.18 2.39 -2.00
N ALA A 243 2.26 2.38 -1.22
CA ALA A 243 2.22 2.89 0.16
C ALA A 243 2.08 4.43 0.23
N PHE A 244 2.24 5.13 -0.88
CA PHE A 244 2.07 6.57 -1.00
C PHE A 244 0.82 7.00 -1.80
N GLY A 245 0.02 6.05 -2.30
CA GLY A 245 -1.19 6.31 -3.07
C GLY A 245 -1.23 5.68 -4.44
#